data_e78ef2507396496d1b113e02fcd72533
#
_entry.id   e78ef2507396496d1b113e02fcd72533
#
_cell.length_a   1.000
_cell.length_b   1.000
_cell.length_c   1.000
_cell.angle_alpha   90.00
_cell.angle_beta   90.00
_cell.angle_gamma   90.00
#
_symmetry.space_group_name_H-M   'P 1'
#
loop_
_entity.id
_entity.type
_entity.pdbx_description
1 polymer ?
#
loop_
_entity_poly.entity_id
_entity_poly.type
_entity_poly.pdbx_seq_one_letter_code
_entity_poly.pdbx_strand_id
1 'polypeptide(L)'
;VCRIDNVGEAFEKLQYALSFSREKRIIIEEYVENFGYQVAGDGFSVDGELVFRCFANDHFNSNCINPFVPVSASFPYNMPQEIHNKIHKEIQRLLTILHMKTTAYNFDIRIDKEYNVYLMEIAPRNGGNYIPQVIRYATGVDLVESTVKAALGEAVNIPKNHSSNGFWSYYAVHSVKEGILDGVEIDREVLAHNIVENHLIKKAGEKINTFLGANDTLGCLIMRFDSMGNMLDMMEHSEKWCQVRVK
;
A
#
# COMPACT_ATOMS: atom_id res chain seq x y z
N VAL A 1 -15.08 -2.55 1.86
CA VAL A 1 -15.14 -1.87 3.17
C VAL A 1 -16.21 -0.77 3.08
N CYS A 2 -17.03 -0.61 4.13
CA CYS A 2 -18.03 0.44 4.23
C CYS A 2 -17.89 1.10 5.60
N ARG A 3 -17.89 2.41 5.66
CA ARG A 3 -18.01 3.17 6.90
C ARG A 3 -19.50 3.41 7.19
N ILE A 4 -19.91 3.23 8.43
CA ILE A 4 -21.26 3.52 8.92
C ILE A 4 -21.15 4.71 9.85
N ASP A 5 -21.70 5.85 9.45
CA ASP A 5 -21.64 7.10 10.22
C ASP A 5 -22.89 7.31 11.07
N ASN A 6 -23.99 6.64 10.74
CA ASN A 6 -25.21 6.66 11.54
C ASN A 6 -25.96 5.32 11.46
N VAL A 7 -26.76 5.04 12.50
CA VAL A 7 -27.50 3.77 12.62
C VAL A 7 -28.53 3.58 11.50
N GLY A 8 -29.08 4.67 10.92
CA GLY A 8 -30.09 4.59 9.87
C GLY A 8 -29.61 3.93 8.58
N GLU A 9 -28.31 4.04 8.25
CA GLU A 9 -27.71 3.44 7.05
C GLU A 9 -27.08 2.06 7.31
N ALA A 10 -27.07 1.61 8.57
CA ALA A 10 -26.38 0.38 8.96
C ALA A 10 -26.92 -0.84 8.20
N PHE A 11 -28.23 -1.00 8.11
CA PHE A 11 -28.83 -2.16 7.46
C PHE A 11 -28.42 -2.29 5.99
N GLU A 12 -28.51 -1.22 5.23
CA GLU A 12 -28.14 -1.19 3.81
C GLU A 12 -26.66 -1.52 3.60
N LYS A 13 -25.78 -0.87 4.36
CA LYS A 13 -24.32 -1.09 4.28
C LYS A 13 -23.92 -2.50 4.72
N LEU A 14 -24.59 -3.07 5.71
CA LEU A 14 -24.37 -4.46 6.11
C LEU A 14 -24.80 -5.46 5.04
N GLN A 15 -25.97 -5.25 4.40
CA GLN A 15 -26.43 -6.07 3.28
C GLN A 15 -25.46 -5.97 2.09
N TYR A 16 -25.01 -4.76 1.77
CA TYR A 16 -24.00 -4.54 0.74
C TYR A 16 -22.70 -5.30 1.05
N ALA A 17 -22.15 -5.19 2.26
CA ALA A 17 -20.95 -5.92 2.66
C ALA A 17 -21.14 -7.44 2.60
N LEU A 18 -22.29 -7.95 3.06
CA LEU A 18 -22.64 -9.36 3.00
C LEU A 18 -22.71 -9.90 1.56
N SER A 19 -23.08 -9.07 0.59
CA SER A 19 -23.18 -9.48 -0.82
C SER A 19 -21.83 -9.93 -1.41
N PHE A 20 -20.71 -9.41 -0.90
CA PHE A 20 -19.34 -9.81 -1.29
C PHE A 20 -18.79 -11.00 -0.52
N SER A 21 -19.39 -11.37 0.61
CA SER A 21 -18.91 -12.46 1.45
C SER A 21 -19.45 -13.81 0.96
N ARG A 22 -18.55 -14.71 0.58
CA ARG A 22 -18.91 -16.10 0.22
C ARG A 22 -19.47 -16.86 1.41
N GLU A 23 -18.90 -16.66 2.60
CA GLU A 23 -19.29 -17.31 3.84
C GLU A 23 -20.47 -16.63 4.56
N LYS A 24 -21.03 -15.54 3.96
CA LYS A 24 -22.10 -14.74 4.58
C LYS A 24 -21.74 -14.24 5.98
N ARG A 25 -20.47 -13.92 6.18
CA ARG A 25 -19.93 -13.33 7.41
C ARG A 25 -19.27 -12.01 7.09
N ILE A 26 -19.34 -11.08 8.01
CA ILE A 26 -18.68 -9.77 7.97
C ILE A 26 -18.08 -9.48 9.33
N ILE A 27 -17.08 -8.60 9.34
CA ILE A 27 -16.51 -8.01 10.54
C ILE A 27 -17.09 -6.61 10.68
N ILE A 28 -17.47 -6.24 11.90
CA ILE A 28 -17.89 -4.90 12.27
C ILE A 28 -16.94 -4.46 13.37
N GLU A 29 -16.24 -3.34 13.13
CA GLU A 29 -15.21 -2.84 14.01
C GLU A 29 -15.44 -1.35 14.29
N GLU A 30 -14.91 -0.87 15.40
CA GLU A 30 -14.81 0.55 15.65
C GLU A 30 -13.97 1.22 14.58
N TYR A 31 -14.45 2.35 14.06
CA TYR A 31 -13.68 3.11 13.09
C TYR A 31 -12.57 3.91 13.78
N VAL A 32 -11.34 3.52 13.56
CA VAL A 32 -10.16 4.26 14.05
C VAL A 32 -9.85 5.39 13.09
N GLU A 33 -9.98 6.64 13.55
CA GLU A 33 -9.52 7.80 12.78
C GLU A 33 -8.00 7.84 12.78
N ASN A 34 -7.43 7.87 11.57
CA ASN A 34 -5.99 7.88 11.41
C ASN A 34 -5.41 9.29 11.60
N PHE A 35 -4.30 9.38 12.32
CA PHE A 35 -3.51 10.60 12.43
C PHE A 35 -2.38 10.58 11.40
N GLY A 36 -2.40 11.52 10.47
CA GLY A 36 -1.49 11.51 9.31
C GLY A 36 -1.86 10.44 8.29
N TYR A 37 -0.86 9.81 7.67
CA TYR A 37 -1.06 8.75 6.67
C TYR A 37 -1.34 7.40 7.32
N GLN A 38 -2.20 6.59 6.70
CA GLN A 38 -2.28 5.18 7.06
C GLN A 38 -0.94 4.52 6.76
N VAL A 39 -0.53 3.62 7.63
CA VAL A 39 0.75 2.91 7.50
C VAL A 39 0.54 1.68 6.64
N ALA A 40 1.22 1.62 5.52
CA ALA A 40 1.42 0.42 4.73
C ALA A 40 2.86 -0.09 4.85
N GLY A 41 3.19 -1.12 4.11
CA GLY A 41 4.56 -1.58 3.91
C GLY A 41 4.73 -3.06 4.12
N ASP A 42 5.99 -3.49 3.97
CA ASP A 42 6.35 -4.90 4.12
C ASP A 42 7.38 -5.09 5.23
N GLY A 43 7.41 -6.31 5.73
CA GLY A 43 8.42 -6.77 6.67
C GLY A 43 8.83 -8.21 6.42
N PHE A 44 9.82 -8.67 7.16
CA PHE A 44 10.31 -10.03 7.07
C PHE A 44 10.76 -10.53 8.45
N SER A 45 10.34 -11.73 8.83
CA SER A 45 10.84 -12.39 10.02
C SER A 45 11.78 -13.54 9.66
N VAL A 46 12.77 -13.77 10.54
CA VAL A 46 13.62 -14.95 10.52
C VAL A 46 13.53 -15.59 11.91
N ASP A 47 13.19 -16.87 11.96
CA ASP A 47 13.00 -17.65 13.19
C ASP A 47 12.10 -16.99 14.24
N GLY A 48 11.09 -16.23 13.76
CA GLY A 48 10.11 -15.54 14.60
C GLY A 48 10.49 -14.12 15.02
N GLU A 49 11.71 -13.67 14.72
CA GLU A 49 12.16 -12.29 14.93
C GLU A 49 11.86 -11.44 13.69
N LEU A 50 11.19 -10.31 13.84
CA LEU A 50 11.00 -9.32 12.77
C LEU A 50 12.31 -8.59 12.51
N VAL A 51 13.10 -9.12 11.58
CA VAL A 51 14.46 -8.60 11.26
C VAL A 51 14.45 -7.43 10.29
N PHE A 52 13.37 -7.27 9.54
CA PHE A 52 13.21 -6.20 8.56
C PHE A 52 11.79 -5.60 8.60
N ARG A 53 11.71 -4.30 8.42
CA ARG A 53 10.47 -3.57 8.17
C ARG A 53 10.75 -2.33 7.32
N CYS A 54 9.87 -2.05 6.39
CA CYS A 54 9.87 -0.81 5.61
C CYS A 54 8.45 -0.28 5.54
N PHE A 55 8.15 0.76 6.31
CA PHE A 55 6.83 1.37 6.36
C PHE A 55 6.68 2.49 5.35
N ALA A 56 5.46 2.65 4.87
CA ALA A 56 5.06 3.61 3.84
C ALA A 56 3.85 4.42 4.29
N ASN A 57 3.64 5.53 3.61
CA ASN A 57 2.42 6.33 3.67
C ASN A 57 1.46 5.84 2.57
N ASP A 58 0.28 5.37 2.94
CA ASP A 58 -0.79 5.08 1.98
C ASP A 58 -1.46 6.36 1.50
N HIS A 59 -1.74 6.42 0.20
CA HIS A 59 -2.47 7.52 -0.42
C HIS A 59 -3.75 6.98 -1.09
N PHE A 60 -4.84 7.72 -0.91
CA PHE A 60 -6.17 7.35 -1.36
C PHE A 60 -6.73 8.40 -2.32
N ASN A 61 -7.57 7.98 -3.25
CA ASN A 61 -8.32 8.90 -4.11
C ASN A 61 -9.78 8.95 -3.68
N SER A 62 -10.19 10.06 -3.06
CA SER A 62 -11.56 10.28 -2.58
C SER A 62 -12.61 10.32 -3.69
N ASN A 63 -12.20 10.49 -4.95
CA ASN A 63 -13.10 10.47 -6.11
C ASN A 63 -13.40 9.04 -6.61
N CYS A 64 -12.70 8.03 -6.10
CA CYS A 64 -12.99 6.64 -6.41
C CYS A 64 -14.29 6.18 -5.73
N ILE A 65 -15.02 5.26 -6.36
CA ILE A 65 -16.22 4.63 -5.78
C ILE A 65 -15.89 3.96 -4.44
N ASN A 66 -14.72 3.34 -4.35
CA ASN A 66 -14.18 2.81 -3.10
C ASN A 66 -12.97 3.64 -2.64
N PRO A 67 -13.18 4.66 -1.79
CA PRO A 67 -12.11 5.53 -1.33
C PRO A 67 -11.19 4.89 -0.26
N PHE A 68 -11.44 3.64 0.12
CA PHE A 68 -10.65 2.91 1.11
C PHE A 68 -9.59 1.99 0.48
N VAL A 69 -9.44 2.01 -0.84
CA VAL A 69 -8.36 1.28 -1.53
C VAL A 69 -7.24 2.26 -1.85
N PRO A 70 -6.01 1.98 -1.38
CA PRO A 70 -4.88 2.86 -1.68
C PRO A 70 -4.53 2.83 -3.16
N VAL A 71 -4.25 3.99 -3.71
CA VAL A 71 -3.80 4.19 -5.10
C VAL A 71 -2.28 4.35 -5.18
N SER A 72 -1.63 4.57 -4.05
CA SER A 72 -0.16 4.69 -3.96
C SER A 72 0.30 4.37 -2.56
N ALA A 73 1.56 3.91 -2.43
CA ALA A 73 2.29 3.94 -1.17
C ALA A 73 3.65 4.57 -1.38
N SER A 74 4.03 5.49 -0.49
CA SER A 74 5.27 6.26 -0.58
C SER A 74 6.20 5.98 0.62
N PHE A 75 7.48 5.84 0.32
CA PHE A 75 8.53 5.43 1.25
C PHE A 75 9.61 6.51 1.40
N PRO A 76 10.09 6.77 2.63
CA PRO A 76 9.75 6.15 3.91
C PRO A 76 8.46 6.73 4.51
N TYR A 77 7.91 6.05 5.52
CA TYR A 77 6.78 6.54 6.31
C TYR A 77 7.13 7.81 7.07
N ASN A 78 6.29 8.83 6.94
CA ASN A 78 6.50 10.17 7.48
C ASN A 78 6.02 10.28 8.94
N MET A 79 6.75 9.66 9.86
CA MET A 79 6.51 9.74 11.31
C MET A 79 7.82 9.70 12.09
N PRO A 80 7.84 10.18 13.35
CA PRO A 80 8.99 10.07 14.21
C PRO A 80 9.43 8.62 14.45
N GLN A 81 10.73 8.39 14.62
CA GLN A 81 11.32 7.07 14.83
C GLN A 81 10.69 6.32 16.02
N GLU A 82 10.21 7.04 17.02
CA GLU A 82 9.51 6.44 18.17
C GLU A 82 8.25 5.69 17.73
N ILE A 83 7.49 6.25 16.79
CA ILE A 83 6.28 5.61 16.25
C ILE A 83 6.64 4.37 15.44
N HIS A 84 7.67 4.43 14.59
CA HIS A 84 8.20 3.24 13.91
C HIS A 84 8.56 2.11 14.90
N ASN A 85 9.12 2.47 16.05
CA ASN A 85 9.48 1.50 17.09
C ASN A 85 8.24 0.95 17.82
N LYS A 86 7.21 1.75 18.06
CA LYS A 86 5.91 1.28 18.61
C LYS A 86 5.27 0.27 17.65
N ILE A 87 5.18 0.61 16.36
CA ILE A 87 4.63 -0.29 15.34
C ILE A 87 5.43 -1.61 15.32
N HIS A 88 6.75 -1.55 15.30
CA HIS A 88 7.59 -2.74 15.32
C HIS A 88 7.29 -3.64 16.52
N LYS A 89 7.16 -3.07 17.72
CA LYS A 89 6.87 -3.83 18.94
C LYS A 89 5.51 -4.54 18.87
N GLU A 90 4.47 -3.86 18.36
CA GLU A 90 3.14 -4.47 18.23
C GLU A 90 3.12 -5.58 17.17
N ILE A 91 3.78 -5.39 16.03
CA ILE A 91 3.95 -6.45 15.04
C ILE A 91 4.69 -7.63 15.66
N GLN A 92 5.85 -7.41 16.28
CA GLN A 92 6.64 -8.48 16.90
C GLN A 92 5.81 -9.23 17.96
N ARG A 93 5.03 -8.52 18.78
CA ARG A 93 4.15 -9.13 19.77
C ARG A 93 3.14 -10.08 19.11
N LEU A 94 2.51 -9.64 18.02
CA LEU A 94 1.55 -10.47 17.28
C LEU A 94 2.23 -11.69 16.64
N LEU A 95 3.39 -11.51 16.00
CA LEU A 95 4.15 -12.62 15.39
C LEU A 95 4.53 -13.67 16.44
N THR A 96 4.88 -13.25 17.65
CA THR A 96 5.20 -14.15 18.77
C THR A 96 3.98 -14.94 19.22
N ILE A 97 2.81 -14.28 19.37
CA ILE A 97 1.55 -14.94 19.77
C ILE A 97 1.10 -15.96 18.71
N LEU A 98 1.27 -15.65 17.43
CA LEU A 98 0.91 -16.51 16.30
C LEU A 98 1.96 -17.59 16.01
N HIS A 99 3.05 -17.64 16.76
CA HIS A 99 4.17 -18.56 16.56
C HIS A 99 4.74 -18.52 15.13
N MET A 100 4.75 -17.33 14.53
CA MET A 100 5.28 -17.13 13.19
C MET A 100 6.78 -17.46 13.13
N LYS A 101 7.26 -17.88 11.97
CA LYS A 101 8.65 -18.32 11.76
C LYS A 101 9.34 -17.41 10.74
N THR A 102 9.83 -17.95 9.65
CA THR A 102 10.56 -17.23 8.60
C THR A 102 9.65 -16.98 7.43
N THR A 103 9.23 -15.73 7.23
CA THR A 103 8.34 -15.35 6.12
C THR A 103 8.28 -13.83 5.94
N ALA A 104 7.76 -13.41 4.78
CA ALA A 104 7.42 -12.03 4.49
C ALA A 104 6.04 -11.65 5.10
N TYR A 105 5.83 -10.36 5.29
CA TYR A 105 4.55 -9.79 5.71
C TYR A 105 4.25 -8.51 4.95
N ASN A 106 2.97 -8.29 4.68
CA ASN A 106 2.44 -6.99 4.27
C ASN A 106 1.52 -6.47 5.38
N PHE A 107 1.59 -5.18 5.67
CA PHE A 107 0.94 -4.53 6.80
C PHE A 107 -0.02 -3.44 6.36
N ASP A 108 -1.20 -3.41 7.00
CA ASP A 108 -2.09 -2.26 7.04
C ASP A 108 -2.30 -1.87 8.51
N ILE A 109 -1.92 -0.63 8.88
CA ILE A 109 -1.88 -0.19 10.26
C ILE A 109 -2.44 1.23 10.36
N ARG A 110 -3.16 1.53 11.41
CA ARG A 110 -3.60 2.88 11.75
C ARG A 110 -2.97 3.37 13.04
N ILE A 111 -2.74 4.67 13.07
CA ILE A 111 -2.23 5.39 14.23
C ILE A 111 -3.24 6.47 14.57
N ASP A 112 -3.73 6.53 15.80
CA ASP A 112 -4.59 7.62 16.24
C ASP A 112 -3.79 8.86 16.71
N LYS A 113 -4.50 9.93 17.05
CA LYS A 113 -3.88 11.18 17.52
C LYS A 113 -3.14 11.07 18.86
N GLU A 114 -3.41 10.03 19.64
CA GLU A 114 -2.69 9.67 20.86
C GLU A 114 -1.49 8.75 20.59
N TYR A 115 -1.18 8.47 19.31
CA TYR A 115 -0.15 7.55 18.86
C TYR A 115 -0.36 6.10 19.33
N ASN A 116 -1.60 5.66 19.51
CA ASN A 116 -1.90 4.24 19.66
C ASN A 116 -1.83 3.54 18.30
N VAL A 117 -1.31 2.32 18.33
CA VAL A 117 -1.11 1.49 17.13
C VAL A 117 -2.22 0.47 17.00
N TYR A 118 -2.89 0.43 15.85
CA TYR A 118 -3.95 -0.51 15.52
C TYR A 118 -3.55 -1.32 14.29
N LEU A 119 -3.26 -2.59 14.50
CA LEU A 119 -2.96 -3.53 13.41
C LEU A 119 -4.27 -3.91 12.72
N MET A 120 -4.52 -3.36 11.53
CA MET A 120 -5.75 -3.61 10.77
C MET A 120 -5.69 -4.93 10.01
N GLU A 121 -4.57 -5.17 9.32
CA GLU A 121 -4.30 -6.40 8.59
C GLU A 121 -2.80 -6.72 8.61
N ILE A 122 -2.48 -8.00 8.80
CA ILE A 122 -1.14 -8.56 8.57
C ILE A 122 -1.30 -9.79 7.71
N ALA A 123 -0.81 -9.73 6.48
CA ALA A 123 -0.82 -10.84 5.55
C ALA A 123 0.56 -11.49 5.47
N PRO A 124 0.71 -12.83 5.63
CA PRO A 124 2.01 -13.51 5.58
C PRO A 124 2.49 -13.70 4.13
N ARG A 125 2.69 -12.61 3.44
CA ARG A 125 3.15 -12.52 2.05
C ARG A 125 3.72 -11.13 1.76
N ASN A 126 4.46 -10.97 0.66
CA ASN A 126 4.88 -9.66 0.17
C ASN A 126 3.67 -8.81 -0.27
N GLY A 127 3.83 -7.50 -0.23
CA GLY A 127 2.86 -6.54 -0.75
C GLY A 127 2.62 -6.68 -2.25
N GLY A 128 1.46 -6.21 -2.71
CA GLY A 128 1.11 -6.07 -4.12
C GLY A 128 1.67 -4.79 -4.75
N ASN A 129 1.22 -4.49 -5.97
CA ASN A 129 1.49 -3.21 -6.65
C ASN A 129 2.96 -2.81 -6.69
N TYR A 130 3.88 -3.78 -6.84
CA TYR A 130 5.33 -3.57 -6.87
C TYR A 130 5.94 -3.06 -5.55
N ILE A 131 5.27 -3.18 -4.39
CA ILE A 131 5.83 -2.78 -3.09
C ILE A 131 7.23 -3.38 -2.85
N PRO A 132 7.50 -4.69 -3.07
CA PRO A 132 8.83 -5.25 -2.87
C PRO A 132 9.92 -4.62 -3.76
N GLN A 133 9.58 -4.26 -5.00
CA GLN A 133 10.50 -3.56 -5.91
C GLN A 133 10.81 -2.16 -5.43
N VAL A 134 9.79 -1.42 -4.98
CA VAL A 134 9.99 -0.07 -4.40
C VAL A 134 10.87 -0.16 -3.15
N ILE A 135 10.62 -1.14 -2.27
CA ILE A 135 11.44 -1.39 -1.08
C ILE A 135 12.89 -1.72 -1.46
N ARG A 136 13.10 -2.50 -2.51
CA ARG A 136 14.45 -2.81 -3.01
C ARG A 136 15.18 -1.55 -3.48
N TYR A 137 14.50 -0.64 -4.18
CA TYR A 137 15.06 0.67 -4.54
C TYR A 137 15.37 1.52 -3.31
N ALA A 138 14.44 1.57 -2.36
CA ALA A 138 14.56 2.40 -1.17
C ALA A 138 15.58 1.90 -0.15
N THR A 139 15.83 0.58 -0.07
CA THR A 139 16.62 -0.02 1.02
C THR A 139 17.74 -0.96 0.55
N GLY A 140 17.72 -1.39 -0.70
CA GLY A 140 18.60 -2.45 -1.22
C GLY A 140 18.19 -3.88 -0.83
N VAL A 141 17.13 -4.07 -0.02
CA VAL A 141 16.67 -5.39 0.42
C VAL A 141 15.72 -6.01 -0.59
N ASP A 142 16.04 -7.20 -1.08
CA ASP A 142 15.20 -7.97 -1.99
C ASP A 142 14.31 -8.94 -1.19
N LEU A 143 13.07 -8.51 -0.94
CA LEU A 143 12.09 -9.32 -0.21
C LEU A 143 11.57 -10.51 -1.03
N VAL A 144 11.56 -10.40 -2.36
CA VAL A 144 11.13 -11.50 -3.24
C VAL A 144 12.15 -12.62 -3.19
N GLU A 145 13.44 -12.30 -3.34
CA GLU A 145 14.53 -13.28 -3.19
C GLU A 145 14.50 -13.93 -1.79
N SER A 146 14.36 -13.11 -0.74
CA SER A 146 14.27 -13.59 0.64
C SER A 146 13.11 -14.56 0.85
N THR A 147 11.96 -14.28 0.25
CA THR A 147 10.76 -15.15 0.31
C THR A 147 10.99 -16.48 -0.40
N VAL A 148 11.61 -16.46 -1.58
CA VAL A 148 11.94 -17.69 -2.32
C VAL A 148 12.93 -18.54 -1.53
N LYS A 149 14.00 -17.96 -0.99
CA LYS A 149 14.98 -18.66 -0.14
C LYS A 149 14.31 -19.30 1.07
N ALA A 150 13.46 -18.55 1.78
CA ALA A 150 12.71 -19.09 2.92
C ALA A 150 11.83 -20.29 2.54
N ALA A 151 11.14 -20.21 1.39
CA ALA A 151 10.29 -21.31 0.90
C ALA A 151 11.10 -22.56 0.51
N LEU A 152 12.34 -22.39 0.08
CA LEU A 152 13.27 -23.48 -0.24
C LEU A 152 13.99 -24.04 1.01
N GLY A 153 13.80 -23.44 2.19
CA GLY A 153 14.52 -23.80 3.42
C GLY A 153 15.98 -23.34 3.43
N GLU A 154 16.33 -22.40 2.57
CA GLU A 154 17.65 -21.80 2.50
C GLU A 154 17.81 -20.69 3.55
N ALA A 155 19.05 -20.39 3.93
CA ALA A 155 19.34 -19.31 4.87
C ALA A 155 18.99 -17.94 4.26
N VAL A 156 18.19 -17.16 4.99
CA VAL A 156 17.84 -15.79 4.63
C VAL A 156 18.72 -14.82 5.41
N ASN A 157 19.48 -14.00 4.70
CA ASN A 157 20.34 -12.98 5.27
C ASN A 157 19.83 -11.59 4.88
N ILE A 158 19.20 -10.91 5.81
CA ILE A 158 18.78 -9.50 5.64
C ILE A 158 19.73 -8.63 6.47
N PRO A 159 20.34 -7.59 5.87
CA PRO A 159 21.22 -6.68 6.61
C PRO A 159 20.48 -6.01 7.76
N LYS A 160 21.03 -6.07 8.98
CA LYS A 160 20.42 -5.42 10.17
C LYS A 160 20.40 -3.90 10.06
N ASN A 161 21.36 -3.32 9.34
CA ASN A 161 21.47 -1.89 9.10
C ASN A 161 21.07 -1.60 7.64
N HIS A 162 19.82 -1.28 7.42
CA HIS A 162 19.31 -0.75 6.16
C HIS A 162 18.79 0.66 6.42
N SER A 163 19.39 1.63 5.75
CA SER A 163 18.90 3.01 5.72
C SER A 163 18.05 3.22 4.47
N SER A 164 16.99 4.00 4.59
CA SER A 164 16.26 4.43 3.40
C SER A 164 17.18 5.28 2.51
N ASN A 165 17.24 4.94 1.24
CA ASN A 165 18.01 5.64 0.22
C ASN A 165 17.07 6.40 -0.71
N GLY A 166 16.79 7.64 -0.37
CA GLY A 166 15.91 8.51 -1.14
C GLY A 166 14.42 8.32 -0.81
N PHE A 167 13.58 8.88 -1.67
CA PHE A 167 12.13 8.94 -1.53
C PHE A 167 11.51 8.24 -2.74
N TRP A 168 10.65 7.27 -2.49
CA TRP A 168 10.15 6.37 -3.51
C TRP A 168 8.66 6.12 -3.36
N SER A 169 7.96 5.82 -4.45
CA SER A 169 6.59 5.33 -4.40
C SER A 169 6.29 4.35 -5.54
N TYR A 170 5.23 3.56 -5.37
CA TYR A 170 4.45 3.16 -6.54
C TYR A 170 3.23 4.07 -6.68
N TYR A 171 2.74 4.18 -7.90
CA TYR A 171 1.45 4.78 -8.20
C TYR A 171 0.65 3.84 -9.11
N ALA A 172 -0.51 3.39 -8.64
CA ALA A 172 -1.45 2.59 -9.40
C ALA A 172 -2.27 3.51 -10.32
N VAL A 173 -1.97 3.52 -11.59
CA VAL A 173 -2.71 4.31 -12.57
C VAL A 173 -4.12 3.74 -12.70
N HIS A 174 -5.13 4.58 -12.50
CA HIS A 174 -6.53 4.14 -12.40
C HIS A 174 -7.48 5.16 -13.02
N SER A 175 -8.71 4.73 -13.28
CA SER A 175 -9.78 5.60 -13.78
C SER A 175 -10.94 5.66 -12.78
N VAL A 176 -11.48 6.85 -12.57
CA VAL A 176 -12.72 7.05 -11.82
C VAL A 176 -13.98 6.85 -12.68
N LYS A 177 -13.80 6.52 -13.97
CA LYS A 177 -14.88 6.27 -14.95
C LYS A 177 -14.60 4.97 -15.69
N GLU A 178 -15.64 4.24 -16.03
CA GLU A 178 -15.57 3.13 -16.99
C GLU A 178 -15.71 3.63 -18.42
N GLY A 179 -15.25 2.86 -19.40
CA GLY A 179 -15.39 3.17 -20.83
C GLY A 179 -14.26 2.57 -21.66
N ILE A 180 -14.00 3.20 -22.81
CA ILE A 180 -12.87 2.83 -23.67
C ILE A 180 -11.72 3.77 -23.38
N LEU A 181 -10.56 3.22 -23.04
CA LEU A 181 -9.36 4.00 -22.77
C LEU A 181 -8.93 4.74 -24.02
N ASP A 182 -8.87 6.07 -23.96
CA ASP A 182 -8.32 6.92 -25.03
C ASP A 182 -6.81 7.11 -24.87
N GLY A 183 -6.34 7.19 -23.62
CA GLY A 183 -4.92 7.27 -23.30
C GLY A 183 -4.66 7.64 -21.84
N VAL A 184 -3.40 7.51 -21.45
CA VAL A 184 -2.87 8.01 -20.18
C VAL A 184 -1.90 9.12 -20.49
N GLU A 185 -2.17 10.32 -20.02
CA GLU A 185 -1.30 11.47 -20.15
C GLU A 185 -0.53 11.67 -18.85
N ILE A 186 0.78 11.66 -18.96
CA ILE A 186 1.69 11.95 -17.85
C ILE A 186 2.45 13.22 -18.19
N ASP A 187 2.57 14.12 -17.22
CA ASP A 187 3.37 15.33 -17.37
C ASP A 187 4.80 14.98 -17.82
N ARG A 188 5.35 15.75 -18.76
CA ARG A 188 6.66 15.47 -19.39
C ARG A 188 7.81 15.53 -18.42
N GLU A 189 7.78 16.49 -17.49
CA GLU A 189 8.83 16.66 -16.48
C GLU A 189 8.78 15.49 -15.49
N VAL A 190 7.58 15.08 -15.08
CA VAL A 190 7.38 13.91 -14.21
C VAL A 190 7.84 12.63 -14.90
N LEU A 191 7.52 12.47 -16.18
CA LEU A 191 7.95 11.32 -16.96
C LEU A 191 9.48 11.26 -17.09
N ALA A 192 10.13 12.39 -17.24
CA ALA A 192 11.58 12.47 -17.44
C ALA A 192 12.39 12.33 -16.13
N HIS A 193 11.87 12.84 -15.01
CA HIS A 193 12.65 12.99 -13.78
C HIS A 193 12.21 12.11 -12.62
N ASN A 194 10.91 11.72 -12.57
CA ASN A 194 10.38 10.97 -11.44
C ASN A 194 10.10 9.50 -11.76
N ILE A 195 9.68 9.17 -12.99
CA ILE A 195 9.31 7.79 -13.33
C ILE A 195 10.56 6.97 -13.62
N VAL A 196 10.80 5.95 -12.78
CA VAL A 196 11.92 5.01 -12.90
C VAL A 196 11.49 3.77 -13.68
N GLU A 197 10.28 3.27 -13.40
CA GLU A 197 9.70 2.14 -14.14
C GLU A 197 8.25 2.44 -14.51
N ASN A 198 7.88 2.04 -15.73
CA ASN A 198 6.53 2.19 -16.26
C ASN A 198 5.97 0.81 -16.62
N HIS A 199 5.02 0.33 -15.82
CA HIS A 199 4.35 -0.95 -15.96
C HIS A 199 2.87 -0.79 -16.36
N LEU A 200 2.58 0.16 -17.26
CA LEU A 200 1.25 0.27 -17.84
C LEU A 200 0.92 -0.96 -18.67
N ILE A 201 -0.19 -1.62 -18.36
CA ILE A 201 -0.63 -2.85 -19.00
C ILE A 201 -1.80 -2.62 -19.96
N LYS A 202 -2.61 -1.57 -19.73
CA LYS A 202 -3.74 -1.20 -20.59
C LYS A 202 -3.31 -0.28 -21.72
N LYS A 203 -3.91 -0.50 -22.90
CA LYS A 203 -3.63 0.26 -24.13
C LYS A 203 -4.86 1.04 -24.58
N ALA A 204 -4.65 2.13 -25.31
CA ALA A 204 -5.74 2.87 -25.97
C ALA A 204 -6.59 1.91 -26.82
N GLY A 205 -7.91 2.07 -26.74
CA GLY A 205 -8.91 1.21 -27.39
C GLY A 205 -9.42 0.06 -26.52
N GLU A 206 -8.78 -0.27 -25.40
CA GLU A 206 -9.26 -1.29 -24.48
C GLU A 206 -10.37 -0.78 -23.58
N LYS A 207 -11.31 -1.67 -23.24
CA LYS A 207 -12.31 -1.39 -22.20
C LYS A 207 -11.66 -1.39 -20.83
N ILE A 208 -11.97 -0.39 -20.02
CA ILE A 208 -11.53 -0.24 -18.64
C ILE A 208 -12.72 -0.06 -17.71
N ASN A 209 -12.56 -0.48 -16.47
CA ASN A 209 -13.54 -0.30 -15.42
C ASN A 209 -13.19 0.93 -14.58
N THR A 210 -14.17 1.42 -13.82
CA THR A 210 -13.89 2.32 -12.71
C THR A 210 -13.11 1.59 -11.63
N PHE A 211 -12.22 2.30 -10.95
CA PHE A 211 -11.37 1.73 -9.91
C PHE A 211 -12.17 1.36 -8.65
N LEU A 212 -12.25 0.06 -8.37
CA LEU A 212 -12.84 -0.52 -7.16
C LEU A 212 -11.80 -1.24 -6.31
N GLY A 213 -10.66 -1.59 -6.89
CA GLY A 213 -9.59 -2.33 -6.25
C GLY A 213 -8.39 -2.57 -7.16
N ALA A 214 -7.38 -3.25 -6.67
CA ALA A 214 -6.11 -3.47 -7.38
C ALA A 214 -6.26 -4.13 -8.77
N ASN A 215 -7.32 -4.91 -9.00
CA ASN A 215 -7.58 -5.56 -10.29
C ASN A 215 -8.07 -4.59 -11.38
N ASP A 216 -8.50 -3.39 -11.02
CA ASP A 216 -8.99 -2.37 -11.95
C ASP A 216 -7.92 -1.33 -12.31
N THR A 217 -6.65 -1.59 -11.97
CA THR A 217 -5.55 -0.70 -12.35
C THR A 217 -5.24 -0.80 -13.84
N LEU A 218 -4.81 0.31 -14.41
CA LEU A 218 -4.26 0.36 -15.78
C LEU A 218 -2.79 -0.04 -15.81
N GLY A 219 -2.19 -0.25 -14.65
CA GLY A 219 -0.80 -0.58 -14.40
C GLY A 219 -0.21 0.27 -13.28
N CYS A 220 1.07 0.11 -13.02
CA CYS A 220 1.78 0.83 -11.95
C CYS A 220 2.99 1.58 -12.49
N LEU A 221 3.29 2.70 -11.85
CA LEU A 221 4.52 3.46 -12.05
C LEU A 221 5.37 3.32 -10.79
N ILE A 222 6.68 3.08 -10.92
CA ILE A 222 7.63 3.22 -9.83
C ILE A 222 8.32 4.56 -9.97
N MET A 223 8.33 5.35 -8.90
CA MET A 223 8.72 6.75 -8.93
C MET A 223 9.76 7.05 -7.86
N ARG A 224 10.63 8.01 -8.17
CA ARG A 224 11.65 8.59 -7.27
C ARG A 224 11.45 10.08 -7.12
N PHE A 225 11.78 10.61 -5.95
CA PHE A 225 11.60 12.03 -5.62
C PHE A 225 12.83 12.59 -4.93
N ASP A 226 12.98 13.91 -4.99
CA ASP A 226 14.13 14.62 -4.42
C ASP A 226 13.96 14.88 -2.92
N SER A 227 12.73 14.93 -2.43
CA SER A 227 12.42 15.18 -1.03
C SER A 227 11.11 14.53 -0.58
N MET A 228 10.97 14.37 0.75
CA MET A 228 9.73 13.91 1.39
C MET A 228 8.53 14.81 1.00
N GLY A 229 8.71 16.14 1.09
CA GLY A 229 7.62 17.08 0.77
C GLY A 229 7.17 16.96 -0.68
N ASN A 230 8.12 16.87 -1.65
CA ASN A 230 7.79 16.68 -3.06
C ASN A 230 7.07 15.35 -3.29
N MET A 231 7.52 14.26 -2.67
CA MET A 231 6.90 12.95 -2.77
C MET A 231 5.46 12.95 -2.26
N LEU A 232 5.22 13.50 -1.07
CA LEU A 232 3.89 13.54 -0.47
C LEU A 232 2.93 14.41 -1.30
N ASP A 233 3.37 15.62 -1.71
CA ASP A 233 2.54 16.53 -2.53
C ASP A 233 2.16 15.90 -3.87
N MET A 234 3.10 15.26 -4.57
CA MET A 234 2.82 14.61 -5.84
C MET A 234 1.89 13.42 -5.71
N MET A 235 1.99 12.64 -4.63
CA MET A 235 1.11 11.49 -4.41
C MET A 235 -0.31 11.90 -4.00
N GLU A 236 -0.46 13.02 -3.28
CA GLU A 236 -1.78 13.56 -2.91
C GLU A 236 -2.48 14.26 -4.07
N HIS A 237 -1.73 14.77 -5.03
CA HIS A 237 -2.25 15.55 -6.16
C HIS A 237 -1.92 14.88 -7.50
N SER A 238 -2.12 13.58 -7.59
CA SER A 238 -1.78 12.80 -8.79
C SER A 238 -2.53 13.27 -10.04
N GLU A 239 -3.71 13.86 -9.90
CA GLU A 239 -4.49 14.44 -10.99
C GLU A 239 -3.78 15.60 -11.70
N LYS A 240 -2.80 16.24 -11.06
CA LYS A 240 -2.02 17.33 -11.68
C LYS A 240 -1.01 16.84 -12.71
N TRP A 241 -0.55 15.59 -12.58
CA TRP A 241 0.52 15.07 -13.42
C TRP A 241 0.17 13.76 -14.16
N CYS A 242 -0.90 13.08 -13.78
CA CYS A 242 -1.37 11.85 -14.44
C CYS A 242 -2.87 11.92 -14.71
N GLN A 243 -3.26 11.89 -15.98
CA GLN A 243 -4.66 11.97 -16.40
C GLN A 243 -5.03 10.78 -17.27
N VAL A 244 -6.10 10.08 -16.91
CA VAL A 244 -6.67 8.99 -17.70
C VAL A 244 -7.83 9.53 -18.52
N ARG A 245 -7.72 9.45 -19.86
CA ARG A 245 -8.78 9.84 -20.79
C ARG A 245 -9.60 8.64 -21.18
N VAL A 246 -10.94 8.78 -21.08
CA VAL A 246 -11.93 7.74 -21.37
C VAL A 246 -12.95 8.30 -22.34
N LYS A 247 -13.30 7.49 -23.37
CA LYS A 247 -14.41 7.73 -24.33
C LYS A 247 -15.64 6.96 -23.95
#